data_64cea9be02bfe9ad9629267641d4a4a8
#
_entry.id   64cea9be02bfe9ad9629267641d4a4a8
#
_cell.length_a   1.000
_cell.length_b   1.000
_cell.length_c   1.000
_cell.angle_alpha   90.00
_cell.angle_beta   90.00
_cell.angle_gamma   90.00
#
_symmetry.space_group_name_H-M   'P 1'
#
loop_
_entity.id
_entity.type
_entity.pdbx_description
1 polymer ?
#
loop_
_entity_poly.entity_id
_entity_poly.type
_entity_poly.pdbx_seq_one_letter_code
_entity_poly.pdbx_strand_id
1 'polypeptide(L)'
;MILDTSFLLFLVESGRDVISIIEDKLGEPVHPLVPDLVLGELRRLAGQAGRLSGKARMALEIAAKMEELKTGETGQVDEKLVELSLRLGNPVVTVDSGLEKHLRKMGVKCIYVNRRLEVYVLT
;
A
#
# COMPACT_ATOMS: atom_id res chain seq x y z
N MET A 1 3.46 5.49 7.21
CA MET A 1 3.78 4.47 6.17
C MET A 1 2.87 4.65 4.96
N ILE A 2 3.43 4.47 3.79
CA ILE A 2 2.73 4.67 2.52
C ILE A 2 2.19 3.34 2.04
N LEU A 3 0.88 3.25 1.83
CA LEU A 3 0.22 2.01 1.41
C LEU A 3 0.12 1.95 -0.11
N ASP A 4 0.52 0.81 -0.69
CA ASP A 4 0.37 0.59 -2.12
C ASP A 4 -0.97 -0.08 -2.43
N THR A 5 -1.28 -0.19 -3.71
CA THR A 5 -2.53 -0.78 -4.17
C THR A 5 -2.67 -2.24 -3.74
N SER A 6 -1.59 -3.02 -3.87
CA SER A 6 -1.63 -4.44 -3.52
C SER A 6 -1.94 -4.68 -2.05
N PHE A 7 -1.39 -3.82 -1.18
CA PHE A 7 -1.64 -3.93 0.25
C PHE A 7 -3.10 -3.64 0.59
N LEU A 8 -3.68 -2.61 0.00
CA LEU A 8 -5.09 -2.25 0.22
C LEU A 8 -6.03 -3.37 -0.25
N LEU A 9 -5.74 -3.97 -1.41
CA LEU A 9 -6.49 -5.13 -1.88
C LEU A 9 -6.33 -6.33 -0.94
N PHE A 10 -5.15 -6.51 -0.40
CA PHE A 10 -4.88 -7.60 0.54
C PHE A 10 -5.63 -7.43 1.87
N LEU A 11 -5.84 -6.21 2.34
CA LEU A 11 -6.66 -5.96 3.53
C LEU A 11 -8.07 -6.52 3.34
N VAL A 12 -8.65 -6.32 2.15
CA VAL A 12 -9.96 -6.86 1.80
C VAL A 12 -9.91 -8.38 1.69
N GLU A 13 -8.93 -8.90 0.97
CA GLU A 13 -8.80 -10.33 0.69
C GLU A 13 -8.59 -11.14 1.96
N SER A 14 -7.74 -10.67 2.88
CA SER A 14 -7.43 -11.36 4.12
C SER A 14 -8.54 -11.26 5.16
N GLY A 15 -9.30 -10.18 5.13
CA GLY A 15 -10.30 -9.89 6.16
C GLY A 15 -9.70 -9.67 7.55
N ARG A 16 -8.38 -9.44 7.64
CA ARG A 16 -7.66 -9.29 8.90
C ARG A 16 -7.20 -7.85 9.09
N ASP A 17 -7.03 -7.47 10.34
CA ASP A 17 -6.44 -6.17 10.69
C ASP A 17 -4.91 -6.27 10.57
N VAL A 18 -4.43 -6.23 9.32
CA VAL A 18 -3.00 -6.37 9.03
C VAL A 18 -2.22 -5.16 9.52
N ILE A 19 -2.84 -3.99 9.61
CA ILE A 19 -2.17 -2.80 10.14
C ILE A 19 -1.77 -3.02 11.60
N SER A 20 -2.67 -3.60 12.41
CA SER A 20 -2.33 -3.95 13.80
C SER A 20 -1.21 -4.98 13.88
N ILE A 21 -1.18 -5.93 12.96
CA ILE A 21 -0.10 -6.92 12.90
C ILE A 21 1.24 -6.23 12.62
N ILE A 22 1.23 -5.23 11.72
CA ILE A 22 2.43 -4.44 11.44
C ILE A 22 2.86 -3.65 12.68
N GLU A 23 1.91 -3.01 13.35
CA GLU A 23 2.19 -2.27 14.59
C GLU A 23 2.82 -3.16 15.66
N ASP A 24 2.30 -4.36 15.82
CA ASP A 24 2.85 -5.33 16.78
C ASP A 24 4.30 -5.69 16.42
N LYS A 25 4.57 -5.87 15.14
CA LYS A 25 5.93 -6.18 14.67
C LYS A 25 6.89 -5.03 14.91
N LEU A 26 6.44 -3.80 14.67
CA LEU A 26 7.26 -2.60 14.84
C LEU A 26 7.39 -2.16 16.30
N GLY A 27 6.44 -2.58 17.15
CA GLY A 27 6.39 -2.15 18.55
C GLY A 27 5.92 -0.71 18.73
N GLU A 28 5.26 -0.13 17.72
CA GLU A 28 4.77 1.24 17.77
C GLU A 28 3.57 1.42 16.85
N PRO A 29 2.71 2.42 17.11
CA PRO A 29 1.61 2.71 16.21
C PRO A 29 2.12 3.27 14.90
N VAL A 30 1.36 3.03 13.81
CA VAL A 30 1.69 3.54 12.49
C VAL A 30 0.59 4.47 11.98
N HIS A 31 0.96 5.38 11.10
CA HIS A 31 0.02 6.29 10.47
C HIS A 31 -0.08 5.94 8.98
N PRO A 32 -1.19 5.31 8.54
CA PRO A 32 -1.36 4.94 7.13
C PRO A 32 -1.60 6.17 6.26
N LEU A 33 -0.85 6.26 5.16
CA LEU A 33 -1.00 7.31 4.15
C LEU A 33 -1.32 6.66 2.82
N VAL A 34 -2.39 7.11 2.17
CA VAL A 34 -2.79 6.58 0.87
C VAL A 34 -2.61 7.66 -0.19
N PRO A 35 -1.65 7.49 -1.11
CA PRO A 35 -1.47 8.46 -2.20
C PRO A 35 -2.69 8.53 -3.10
N ASP A 36 -3.00 9.72 -3.61
CA ASP A 36 -4.12 9.92 -4.51
C ASP A 36 -4.02 9.06 -5.77
N LEU A 37 -2.81 8.84 -6.28
CA LEU A 37 -2.62 8.00 -7.46
C LEU A 37 -2.92 6.51 -7.17
N VAL A 38 -2.74 6.05 -5.93
CA VAL A 38 -3.18 4.71 -5.50
C VAL A 38 -4.70 4.64 -5.49
N LEU A 39 -5.36 5.67 -4.98
CA LEU A 39 -6.83 5.75 -5.04
C LEU A 39 -7.31 5.75 -6.49
N GLY A 40 -6.62 6.46 -7.37
CA GLY A 40 -6.92 6.48 -8.80
C GLY A 40 -6.82 5.08 -9.42
N GLU A 41 -5.80 4.32 -9.08
CA GLU A 41 -5.65 2.94 -9.55
C GLU A 41 -6.78 2.05 -9.04
N LEU A 42 -7.14 2.18 -7.76
CA LEU A 42 -8.26 1.43 -7.20
C LEU A 42 -9.58 1.78 -7.88
N ARG A 43 -9.82 3.06 -8.18
CA ARG A 43 -11.02 3.48 -8.92
C ARG A 43 -11.05 2.88 -10.32
N ARG A 44 -9.91 2.85 -10.99
CA ARG A 44 -9.81 2.21 -12.31
C ARG A 44 -10.15 0.73 -12.24
N LEU A 45 -9.60 0.02 -11.26
CA LEU A 45 -9.90 -1.40 -11.05
C LEU A 45 -11.38 -1.62 -10.67
N ALA A 46 -11.94 -0.74 -9.86
CA ALA A 46 -13.35 -0.83 -9.45
C ALA A 46 -14.30 -0.63 -10.64
N GLY A 47 -13.87 0.09 -11.66
CA GLY A 47 -14.66 0.31 -12.88
C GLY A 47 -14.59 -0.83 -13.89
N GLN A 48 -13.71 -1.81 -13.68
CA GLN A 48 -13.61 -2.98 -14.56
C GLN A 48 -14.64 -4.03 -14.17
N ALA A 49 -14.85 -5.02 -15.03
CA ALA A 49 -15.71 -6.15 -14.72
C ALA A 49 -14.92 -7.22 -13.98
N GLY A 50 -15.59 -8.02 -13.15
CA GLY A 50 -15.02 -9.20 -12.54
C GLY A 50 -14.81 -9.10 -11.05
N ARG A 51 -14.15 -10.12 -10.50
CA ARG A 51 -13.96 -10.29 -9.06
C ARG A 51 -13.12 -9.17 -8.44
N LEU A 52 -12.11 -8.71 -9.17
CA LEU A 52 -11.19 -7.68 -8.67
C LEU A 52 -11.91 -6.34 -8.47
N SER A 53 -12.94 -6.04 -9.27
CA SER A 53 -13.67 -4.78 -9.14
C SER A 53 -14.38 -4.68 -7.78
N GLY A 54 -14.95 -5.77 -7.30
CA GLY A 54 -15.56 -5.80 -5.97
C GLY A 54 -14.58 -5.56 -4.85
N LYS A 55 -13.40 -6.20 -4.93
CA LYS A 55 -12.33 -6.00 -3.95
C LYS A 55 -11.83 -4.56 -3.98
N ALA A 56 -11.68 -3.98 -5.16
CA ALA A 56 -11.23 -2.60 -5.31
C ALA A 56 -12.21 -1.61 -4.70
N ARG A 57 -13.52 -1.84 -4.87
CA ARG A 57 -14.55 -0.99 -4.24
C ARG A 57 -14.46 -1.06 -2.72
N MET A 58 -14.29 -2.25 -2.16
CA MET A 58 -14.13 -2.42 -0.71
C MET A 58 -12.83 -1.77 -0.21
N ALA A 59 -11.76 -1.90 -0.98
CA ALA A 59 -10.49 -1.26 -0.63
C ALA A 59 -10.62 0.26 -0.61
N LEU A 60 -11.38 0.84 -1.54
CA LEU A 60 -11.67 2.28 -1.54
C LEU A 60 -12.41 2.72 -0.28
N GLU A 61 -13.36 1.92 0.18
CA GLU A 61 -14.09 2.21 1.43
C GLU A 61 -13.15 2.21 2.64
N ILE A 62 -12.24 1.25 2.69
CA ILE A 62 -11.23 1.18 3.75
C ILE A 62 -10.31 2.40 3.67
N ALA A 63 -9.81 2.71 2.48
CA ALA A 63 -8.89 3.82 2.27
C ALA A 63 -9.54 5.18 2.56
N ALA A 64 -10.85 5.30 2.39
CA ALA A 64 -11.58 6.55 2.69
C ALA A 64 -11.49 6.96 4.16
N LYS A 65 -11.16 6.02 5.05
CA LYS A 65 -10.99 6.27 6.49
C LYS A 65 -9.55 6.61 6.85
N MET A 66 -8.66 6.61 5.88
CA MET A 66 -7.23 6.89 6.07
C MET A 66 -6.88 8.27 5.52
N GLU A 67 -5.71 8.76 5.89
CA GLU A 67 -5.25 10.05 5.38
C GLU A 67 -4.81 9.91 3.92
N GLU A 68 -5.33 10.78 3.08
CA GLU A 68 -4.94 10.83 1.67
C GLU A 68 -3.71 11.73 1.50
N LEU A 69 -2.73 11.24 0.73
CA LEU A 69 -1.57 12.01 0.31
C LEU A 69 -1.88 12.61 -1.07
N LYS A 70 -2.20 13.89 -1.10
CA LYS A 70 -2.56 14.57 -2.34
C LYS A 70 -1.31 15.06 -3.06
N THR A 71 -0.91 14.36 -4.10
CA THR A 71 0.27 14.71 -4.90
C THR A 71 -0.11 15.48 -6.16
N GLY A 72 -1.33 15.32 -6.64
CA GLY A 72 -1.78 15.89 -7.91
C GLY A 72 -1.15 15.21 -9.12
N GLU A 73 -0.51 14.07 -8.92
CA GLU A 73 0.23 13.39 -9.98
C GLU A 73 -0.56 12.20 -10.54
N THR A 74 -0.25 11.88 -11.79
CA THR A 74 -0.76 10.70 -12.49
C THR A 74 0.43 9.96 -13.07
N GLY A 75 0.20 8.74 -13.54
CA GLY A 75 1.25 7.95 -14.19
C GLY A 75 1.53 6.65 -13.46
N GLN A 76 2.76 6.18 -13.57
CA GLN A 76 3.14 4.88 -13.01
C GLN A 76 3.24 4.95 -11.49
N VAL A 77 2.39 4.15 -10.83
CA VAL A 77 2.28 4.16 -9.37
C VAL A 77 3.59 3.77 -8.71
N ASP A 78 4.24 2.71 -9.18
CA ASP A 78 5.46 2.19 -8.55
C ASP A 78 6.59 3.22 -8.51
N GLU A 79 6.81 3.95 -9.60
CA GLU A 79 7.83 4.99 -9.67
C GLU A 79 7.50 6.16 -8.72
N LYS A 80 6.24 6.52 -8.63
CA LYS A 80 5.80 7.60 -7.74
C LYS A 80 5.91 7.19 -6.27
N LEU A 81 5.70 5.93 -5.95
CA LEU A 81 5.88 5.42 -4.60
C LEU A 81 7.34 5.55 -4.15
N VAL A 82 8.28 5.23 -5.04
CA VAL A 82 9.71 5.42 -4.78
C VAL A 82 9.99 6.90 -4.45
N GLU A 83 9.53 7.78 -5.32
CA GLU A 83 9.75 9.22 -5.17
C GLU A 83 9.15 9.76 -3.86
N LEU A 84 7.90 9.40 -3.57
CA LEU A 84 7.23 9.83 -2.35
C LEU A 84 7.94 9.32 -1.11
N SER A 85 8.34 8.06 -1.08
CA SER A 85 9.03 7.48 0.05
C SER A 85 10.35 8.18 0.35
N LEU A 86 11.13 8.43 -0.69
CA LEU A 86 12.42 9.12 -0.54
C LEU A 86 12.24 10.55 -0.07
N ARG A 87 11.23 11.25 -0.61
CA ARG A 87 10.97 12.64 -0.26
C ARG A 87 10.44 12.79 1.17
N LEU A 88 9.54 11.90 1.60
CA LEU A 88 8.88 11.99 2.89
C LEU A 88 9.60 11.23 4.00
N GLY A 89 10.52 10.35 3.65
CA GLY A 89 11.20 9.51 4.63
C GLY A 89 10.29 8.44 5.24
N ASN A 90 9.22 8.05 4.54
CA ASN A 90 8.26 7.05 5.02
C ASN A 90 8.43 5.74 4.26
N PRO A 91 8.35 4.58 4.92
CA PRO A 91 8.42 3.30 4.23
C PRO A 91 7.17 3.05 3.40
N VAL A 92 7.33 2.25 2.34
CA VAL A 92 6.21 1.76 1.54
C VAL A 92 5.82 0.37 2.05
N VAL A 93 4.53 0.13 2.21
CA VAL A 93 3.99 -1.17 2.61
C VAL A 93 3.40 -1.85 1.40
N THR A 94 3.80 -3.07 1.15
CA THR A 94 3.36 -3.83 -0.01
C THR A 94 3.26 -5.34 0.30
N VAL A 95 2.43 -6.04 -0.46
CA VAL A 95 2.40 -7.51 -0.47
C VAL A 95 2.93 -8.05 -1.81
N ASP A 96 3.34 -7.17 -2.71
CA ASP A 96 3.86 -7.51 -4.03
C ASP A 96 5.38 -7.69 -3.96
N SER A 97 5.84 -8.91 -4.15
CA SER A 97 7.27 -9.23 -4.08
C SER A 97 8.08 -8.54 -5.19
N GLY A 98 7.47 -8.31 -6.35
CA GLY A 98 8.14 -7.59 -7.44
C GLY A 98 8.39 -6.13 -7.07
N LEU A 99 7.37 -5.47 -6.50
CA LEU A 99 7.52 -4.10 -6.03
C LEU A 99 8.51 -4.03 -4.87
N GLU A 100 8.48 -4.98 -3.94
CA GLU A 100 9.42 -5.03 -2.82
C GLU A 100 10.88 -5.04 -3.32
N LYS A 101 11.16 -5.89 -4.31
CA LYS A 101 12.50 -5.97 -4.88
C LYS A 101 12.92 -4.66 -5.55
N HIS A 102 11.99 -4.03 -6.26
CA HIS A 102 12.23 -2.75 -6.91
C HIS A 102 12.53 -1.65 -5.88
N LEU A 103 11.72 -1.59 -4.82
CA LEU A 103 11.92 -0.62 -3.75
C LEU A 103 13.29 -0.77 -3.07
N ARG A 104 13.68 -2.01 -2.77
CA ARG A 104 14.99 -2.29 -2.18
C ARG A 104 16.12 -1.87 -3.10
N LYS A 105 16.01 -2.18 -4.39
CA LYS A 105 16.99 -1.79 -5.38
C LYS A 105 17.15 -0.28 -5.47
N MET A 106 16.05 0.47 -5.25
CA MET A 106 16.06 1.93 -5.29
C MET A 106 16.41 2.57 -3.94
N GLY A 107 16.77 1.77 -2.93
CA GLY A 107 17.16 2.29 -1.62
C GLY A 107 15.99 2.76 -0.78
N VAL A 108 14.78 2.31 -1.06
CA VAL A 108 13.57 2.68 -0.34
C VAL A 108 13.29 1.68 0.77
N LYS A 109 12.98 2.19 1.96
CA LYS A 109 12.54 1.35 3.07
C LYS A 109 11.19 0.72 2.72
N CYS A 110 11.07 -0.58 2.94
CA CYS A 110 9.89 -1.34 2.59
C CYS A 110 9.43 -2.20 3.77
N ILE A 111 8.13 -2.19 4.02
CA ILE A 111 7.49 -3.14 4.92
C ILE A 111 6.77 -4.13 4.01
N TYR A 112 7.28 -5.34 3.94
CA TYR A 112 6.72 -6.40 3.11
C TYR A 112 5.91 -7.35 3.96
N VAL A 113 4.68 -7.63 3.54
CA VAL A 113 3.80 -8.59 4.20
C VAL A 113 3.52 -9.73 3.22
N ASN A 114 3.78 -10.96 3.63
CA ASN A 114 3.46 -12.11 2.81
C ASN A 114 2.04 -12.62 3.10
N ARG A 115 1.59 -13.61 2.34
CA ARG A 115 0.22 -14.12 2.48
C ARG A 115 -0.03 -14.89 3.76
N ARG A 116 1.02 -15.24 4.49
CA ARG A 116 0.92 -15.84 5.83
C ARG A 116 0.87 -14.79 6.93
N LEU A 117 0.77 -13.51 6.58
CA LEU A 117 0.75 -12.39 7.51
C LEU A 117 2.06 -12.22 8.28
N GLU A 118 3.16 -12.69 7.71
CA GLU A 118 4.48 -12.41 8.23
C GLU A 118 4.95 -11.05 7.73
N VAL A 119 5.51 -10.26 8.63
CA VAL A 119 5.91 -8.87 8.34
C VAL A 119 7.43 -8.77 8.35
N TYR A 120 7.98 -8.21 7.28
CA TYR A 120 9.42 -8.01 7.11
C TYR A 120 9.70 -6.52 6.92
N VAL A 121 10.59 -5.97 7.74
CA VAL A 121 11.06 -4.59 7.61
C VAL A 121 12.39 -4.62 6.87
N LEU A 122 12.40 -4.12 5.65
CA LEU A 122 13.54 -4.22 4.73
C LEU A 122 14.07 -2.82 4.43
N THR A 123 15.37 -2.65 4.55
CA THR A 123 16.04 -1.37 4.31
C THR A 123 17.13 -1.47 3.25
#